data_098e753d47d9119c64f2ce928d721755
#
_entry.id   098e753d47d9119c64f2ce928d721755
#
_cell.length_a   1.000
_cell.length_b   1.000
_cell.length_c   1.000
_cell.angle_alpha   90.00
_cell.angle_beta   90.00
_cell.angle_gamma   90.00
#
_symmetry.space_group_name_H-M   'P 1'
#
loop_
_entity.id
_entity.type
_entity.pdbx_description
1 polymer ?
#
loop_
_entity_poly.entity_id
_entity_poly.type
_entity_poly.pdbx_seq_one_letter_code
_entity_poly.pdbx_strand_id
1 'polypeptide(L)'
;MNLRLLNRLYTALILFLTLFLVYAFASQTRIQTDLTALLPSEQQPDALLTAADKAAEAQLNSQVILLAGSTDAETAFQTASQIADAWRKSGVFEQVDSSMTPNLDKVRADMQKLSLAVLPQDEIRLLFEQPQAYFQARAEAAANPFATPSPLSLEQDWLGFGRFVANQANPQRRLQWDMDNGMLFAEDKGKTWVFLRGRLAGGDQFSGNDALLPLMAQSRQIASENGAETLSAGGALFAAVSKAAAEKESRLMSMVGLGLTFALLLWVFRSGRVFLLSLPLAAGMLTGLAVALLTFGEVHILTIVIGTSLVGMLVDFPLHWLAPSVFGPSEKTVWQAESAMKHVLPSFAVSLTITVLGYALLWFTPLPVLRQTAVFSGFALFGAFGATVLWLPPLFCRYRAKTVPFAALTEKLYSLSGRLKNRLHKRGWLIVGGILLAVGLWRSDWRDDIRQWVNMPTAMLAEVQQIGQLSGTDFGGKYLVAEAQSEDALLKKTAELGRALQPLIAQGKLSGIQSPDQFILPTTEQQKLQNRLRELTKLPDSWKPLTEIGIPRKTVRDALLPAADTQPLSL
;
A
#
# COMPACT_ATOMS: atom_id res chain seq x y z
N MET A 1 13.75 50.62 3.11
CA MET A 1 13.52 49.58 4.16
C MET A 1 14.88 49.13 4.70
N ASN A 2 15.06 49.16 6.01
CA ASN A 2 16.38 48.94 6.62
C ASN A 2 16.77 47.44 6.45
N LEU A 3 17.81 47.14 5.69
CA LEU A 3 18.24 45.74 5.37
C LEU A 3 18.42 44.89 6.64
N ARG A 4 18.85 45.52 7.74
CA ARG A 4 19.00 44.87 9.04
C ARG A 4 17.66 44.43 9.63
N LEU A 5 16.63 45.21 9.47
CA LEU A 5 15.27 44.88 9.92
C LEU A 5 14.72 43.72 9.11
N LEU A 6 14.87 43.77 7.78
CA LEU A 6 14.41 42.72 6.89
C LEU A 6 15.10 41.37 7.20
N ASN A 7 16.42 41.40 7.46
CA ASN A 7 17.16 40.21 7.85
C ASN A 7 16.65 39.61 9.18
N ARG A 8 16.37 40.45 10.19
CA ARG A 8 15.81 40.00 11.48
C ARG A 8 14.42 39.40 11.31
N LEU A 9 13.56 40.03 10.52
CA LEU A 9 12.20 39.51 10.25
C LEU A 9 12.26 38.15 9.51
N TYR A 10 13.12 38.06 8.50
CA TYR A 10 13.30 36.81 7.77
C TYR A 10 13.85 35.68 8.67
N THR A 11 14.84 35.98 9.52
CA THR A 11 15.36 35.01 10.48
C THR A 11 14.29 34.56 11.48
N ALA A 12 13.48 35.49 11.99
CA ALA A 12 12.35 35.18 12.87
C ALA A 12 11.30 34.29 12.15
N LEU A 13 11.02 34.55 10.87
CA LEU A 13 10.13 33.72 10.07
C LEU A 13 10.66 32.28 9.94
N ILE A 14 11.94 32.11 9.56
CA ILE A 14 12.54 30.78 9.43
C ILE A 14 12.55 30.03 10.78
N LEU A 15 12.85 30.73 11.87
CA LEU A 15 12.79 30.14 13.21
C LEU A 15 11.36 29.68 13.56
N PHE A 16 10.37 30.52 13.27
CA PHE A 16 8.95 30.17 13.48
C PHE A 16 8.55 28.92 12.66
N LEU A 17 8.91 28.88 11.38
CA LEU A 17 8.62 27.73 10.52
C LEU A 17 9.33 26.45 11.00
N THR A 18 10.56 26.60 11.52
CA THR A 18 11.31 25.47 12.11
C THR A 18 10.60 24.92 13.36
N LEU A 19 10.18 25.81 14.27
CA LEU A 19 9.43 25.42 15.47
C LEU A 19 8.08 24.78 15.11
N PHE A 20 7.40 25.33 14.11
CA PHE A 20 6.17 24.74 13.58
C PHE A 20 6.40 23.30 13.06
N LEU A 21 7.46 23.08 12.28
CA LEU A 21 7.80 21.73 11.79
C LEU A 21 8.10 20.76 12.93
N VAL A 22 8.91 21.19 13.90
CA VAL A 22 9.22 20.36 15.09
C VAL A 22 7.93 19.99 15.83
N TYR A 23 7.04 20.94 16.05
CA TYR A 23 5.73 20.70 16.66
C TYR A 23 4.87 19.75 15.83
N ALA A 24 4.78 19.98 14.51
CA ALA A 24 3.97 19.19 13.59
C ALA A 24 4.40 17.72 13.54
N PHE A 25 5.72 17.45 13.53
CA PHE A 25 6.24 16.08 13.52
C PHE A 25 6.26 15.43 14.91
N ALA A 26 6.31 16.20 16.00
CA ALA A 26 6.21 15.67 17.34
C ALA A 26 4.77 15.26 17.72
N SER A 27 3.77 15.92 17.13
CA SER A 27 2.37 15.66 17.44
C SER A 27 1.75 14.52 16.64
N GLN A 28 2.13 14.33 15.38
CA GLN A 28 1.63 13.24 14.50
C GLN A 28 2.56 13.06 13.29
N THR A 29 2.62 11.82 12.76
CA THR A 29 3.26 11.54 11.48
C THR A 29 2.37 12.10 10.36
N ARG A 30 2.83 13.15 9.66
CA ARG A 30 2.08 13.86 8.61
C ARG A 30 2.62 13.59 7.22
N ILE A 31 3.19 12.41 7.03
CA ILE A 31 3.70 11.97 5.73
C ILE A 31 2.77 10.87 5.21
N GLN A 32 2.13 11.13 4.08
CA GLN A 32 1.34 10.16 3.35
C GLN A 32 2.21 9.32 2.42
N THR A 33 1.89 8.02 2.34
CA THR A 33 2.51 7.08 1.40
C THR A 33 1.48 6.41 0.50
N ASP A 34 0.24 6.88 0.54
CA ASP A 34 -0.90 6.32 -0.18
C ASP A 34 -0.77 6.53 -1.69
N LEU A 35 -0.87 5.42 -2.45
CA LEU A 35 -0.79 5.44 -3.91
C LEU A 35 -2.04 6.08 -4.57
N THR A 36 -3.15 6.17 -3.85
CA THR A 36 -4.38 6.81 -4.37
C THR A 36 -4.19 8.30 -4.60
N ALA A 37 -3.25 8.96 -3.89
CA ALA A 37 -2.88 10.34 -4.12
C ALA A 37 -2.24 10.59 -5.50
N LEU A 38 -1.88 9.53 -6.24
CA LEU A 38 -1.39 9.59 -7.61
C LEU A 38 -2.53 9.57 -8.65
N LEU A 39 -3.75 9.28 -8.23
CA LEU A 39 -4.90 9.24 -9.13
C LEU A 39 -5.46 10.65 -9.36
N PRO A 40 -5.98 10.93 -10.58
CA PRO A 40 -6.60 12.22 -10.89
C PRO A 40 -7.84 12.48 -10.02
N SER A 41 -7.90 13.63 -9.37
CA SER A 41 -9.02 14.05 -8.51
C SER A 41 -10.30 14.41 -9.28
N GLU A 42 -10.27 14.51 -10.60
CA GLU A 42 -11.44 14.82 -11.44
C GLU A 42 -12.42 13.67 -11.61
N GLN A 43 -11.98 12.44 -11.43
CA GLN A 43 -12.85 11.34 -11.14
C GLN A 43 -13.10 11.39 -9.64
N GLN A 44 -14.03 12.26 -9.19
CA GLN A 44 -14.57 12.11 -7.84
C GLN A 44 -15.21 10.73 -7.82
N PRO A 45 -14.56 9.72 -7.23
CA PRO A 45 -15.21 8.45 -7.06
C PRO A 45 -16.45 8.78 -6.22
N ASP A 46 -17.57 8.17 -6.56
CA ASP A 46 -18.75 8.14 -5.71
C ASP A 46 -18.30 7.97 -4.27
N ALA A 47 -18.86 8.73 -3.33
CA ALA A 47 -18.45 8.67 -1.91
C ALA A 47 -18.49 7.22 -1.40
N LEU A 48 -19.39 6.41 -1.95
CA LEU A 48 -19.54 4.99 -1.68
C LEU A 48 -18.36 4.17 -2.23
N LEU A 49 -17.90 4.47 -3.45
CA LEU A 49 -16.71 3.82 -4.03
C LEU A 49 -15.46 4.14 -3.21
N THR A 50 -15.30 5.41 -2.81
CA THR A 50 -14.18 5.83 -1.95
C THR A 50 -14.20 5.14 -0.59
N ALA A 51 -15.39 4.95 0.01
CA ALA A 51 -15.53 4.24 1.27
C ALA A 51 -15.22 2.73 1.09
N ALA A 52 -15.68 2.13 -0.01
CA ALA A 52 -15.39 0.73 -0.34
C ALA A 52 -13.89 0.50 -0.58
N ASP A 53 -13.23 1.40 -1.33
CA ASP A 53 -11.79 1.37 -1.57
C ASP A 53 -11.02 1.43 -0.25
N LYS A 54 -11.33 2.40 0.60
CA LYS A 54 -10.71 2.54 1.91
C LYS A 54 -10.91 1.31 2.80
N ALA A 55 -12.10 0.74 2.80
CA ALA A 55 -12.40 -0.47 3.58
C ALA A 55 -11.61 -1.69 3.06
N ALA A 56 -11.53 -1.88 1.74
CA ALA A 56 -10.76 -2.95 1.12
C ALA A 56 -9.26 -2.77 1.36
N GLU A 57 -8.75 -1.55 1.21
CA GLU A 57 -7.35 -1.22 1.49
C GLU A 57 -7.00 -1.42 2.97
N ALA A 58 -7.82 -0.94 3.89
CA ALA A 58 -7.60 -1.11 5.32
C ALA A 58 -7.50 -2.59 5.70
N GLN A 59 -8.36 -3.43 5.11
CA GLN A 59 -8.32 -4.86 5.36
C GLN A 59 -7.06 -5.52 4.80
N LEU A 60 -6.66 -5.20 3.57
CA LEU A 60 -5.48 -5.77 2.92
C LEU A 60 -4.18 -5.27 3.56
N ASN A 61 -4.14 -3.99 3.93
CA ASN A 61 -2.95 -3.32 4.42
C ASN A 61 -2.70 -3.53 5.92
N SER A 62 -3.71 -3.97 6.67
CA SER A 62 -3.55 -4.28 8.11
C SER A 62 -3.07 -5.70 8.38
N GLN A 63 -3.02 -6.57 7.37
CA GLN A 63 -2.72 -7.98 7.57
C GLN A 63 -1.33 -8.35 7.06
N VAL A 64 -0.67 -9.22 7.84
CA VAL A 64 0.56 -9.90 7.46
C VAL A 64 0.31 -11.41 7.61
N ILE A 65 0.64 -12.16 6.57
CA ILE A 65 0.57 -13.61 6.54
C ILE A 65 2.00 -14.14 6.50
N LEU A 66 2.29 -15.12 7.33
CA LEU A 66 3.55 -15.86 7.33
C LEU A 66 3.25 -17.34 7.33
N LEU A 67 3.99 -18.09 6.52
CA LEU A 67 3.99 -19.54 6.53
C LEU A 67 5.34 -20.04 7.03
N ALA A 68 5.31 -20.94 8.00
CA ALA A 68 6.48 -21.69 8.43
C ALA A 68 6.45 -23.08 7.79
N GLY A 69 7.48 -23.42 7.02
CA GLY A 69 7.54 -24.64 6.23
C GLY A 69 8.70 -25.54 6.60
N SER A 70 8.45 -26.84 6.77
CA SER A 70 9.47 -27.86 6.99
C SER A 70 9.07 -29.17 6.32
N THR A 71 10.05 -30.03 6.05
CA THR A 71 9.82 -31.42 5.63
C THR A 71 9.32 -32.30 6.79
N ASP A 72 9.60 -31.92 8.03
CA ASP A 72 9.04 -32.49 9.22
C ASP A 72 7.89 -31.64 9.73
N ALA A 73 6.68 -32.23 9.81
CA ALA A 73 5.47 -31.52 10.18
C ALA A 73 5.55 -30.93 11.61
N GLU A 74 6.08 -31.71 12.56
CA GLU A 74 6.20 -31.28 13.95
C GLU A 74 7.10 -30.05 14.07
N THR A 75 8.23 -30.03 13.37
CA THR A 75 9.13 -28.88 13.28
C THR A 75 8.42 -27.64 12.71
N ALA A 76 7.55 -27.80 11.70
CA ALA A 76 6.79 -26.71 11.13
C ALA A 76 5.81 -26.11 12.14
N PHE A 77 5.07 -26.95 12.89
CA PHE A 77 4.11 -26.49 13.92
C PHE A 77 4.82 -25.82 15.10
N GLN A 78 5.91 -26.38 15.59
CA GLN A 78 6.70 -25.79 16.68
C GLN A 78 7.29 -24.43 16.28
N THR A 79 7.84 -24.33 15.07
CA THR A 79 8.39 -23.09 14.54
C THR A 79 7.29 -22.02 14.41
N ALA A 80 6.13 -22.39 13.87
CA ALA A 80 4.99 -21.49 13.77
C ALA A 80 4.54 -20.99 15.15
N SER A 81 4.49 -21.86 16.16
CA SER A 81 4.14 -21.49 17.53
C SER A 81 5.14 -20.50 18.13
N GLN A 82 6.45 -20.74 17.97
CA GLN A 82 7.49 -19.83 18.46
C GLN A 82 7.43 -18.45 17.78
N ILE A 83 7.19 -18.40 16.47
CA ILE A 83 7.00 -17.15 15.74
C ILE A 83 5.75 -16.42 16.23
N ALA A 84 4.64 -17.13 16.42
CA ALA A 84 3.40 -16.54 16.93
C ALA A 84 3.58 -15.92 18.32
N ASP A 85 4.33 -16.58 19.20
CA ASP A 85 4.65 -16.06 20.53
C ASP A 85 5.54 -14.80 20.47
N ALA A 86 6.52 -14.79 19.56
CA ALA A 86 7.33 -13.61 19.31
C ALA A 86 6.47 -12.43 18.80
N TRP A 87 5.52 -12.69 17.89
CA TRP A 87 4.60 -11.70 17.39
C TRP A 87 3.69 -11.13 18.48
N ARG A 88 3.11 -11.98 19.33
CA ARG A 88 2.26 -11.55 20.47
C ARG A 88 3.03 -10.67 21.46
N LYS A 89 4.29 -11.04 21.75
CA LYS A 89 5.15 -10.30 22.68
C LYS A 89 5.64 -8.96 22.11
N SER A 90 5.67 -8.81 20.80
CA SER A 90 6.22 -7.62 20.14
C SER A 90 5.36 -6.37 20.29
N GLY A 91 4.05 -6.52 20.51
CA GLY A 91 3.08 -5.41 20.50
C GLY A 91 2.85 -4.77 19.13
N VAL A 92 3.44 -5.31 18.06
CA VAL A 92 3.26 -4.85 16.68
C VAL A 92 1.89 -5.23 16.14
N PHE A 93 1.41 -6.40 16.54
CA PHE A 93 0.12 -6.94 16.14
C PHE A 93 -0.92 -6.81 17.26
N GLU A 94 -2.09 -6.32 16.91
CA GLU A 94 -3.28 -6.30 17.78
C GLU A 94 -3.82 -7.73 17.97
N GLN A 95 -3.78 -8.52 16.90
CA GLN A 95 -4.27 -9.88 16.88
C GLN A 95 -3.29 -10.78 16.11
N VAL A 96 -2.99 -11.94 16.68
CA VAL A 96 -2.17 -12.99 16.04
C VAL A 96 -2.97 -14.28 16.01
N ASP A 97 -3.43 -14.64 14.83
CA ASP A 97 -4.13 -15.90 14.58
C ASP A 97 -3.10 -16.97 14.19
N SER A 98 -2.80 -17.85 15.11
CA SER A 98 -1.87 -18.99 14.89
C SER A 98 -2.56 -20.31 15.18
N SER A 99 -3.29 -20.39 16.27
CA SER A 99 -4.06 -21.55 16.67
C SER A 99 -5.48 -21.11 17.05
N MET A 100 -6.45 -21.82 16.56
CA MET A 100 -7.81 -21.77 17.07
C MET A 100 -8.03 -23.05 17.86
N THR A 101 -8.14 -22.96 19.17
CA THR A 101 -8.82 -24.01 19.94
C THR A 101 -10.31 -23.69 19.82
N PRO A 102 -11.05 -24.32 18.91
CA PRO A 102 -12.45 -24.00 18.76
C PRO A 102 -13.16 -24.46 20.03
N ASN A 103 -13.87 -23.55 20.66
CA ASN A 103 -14.90 -23.97 21.61
C ASN A 103 -15.95 -24.71 20.77
N LEU A 104 -15.84 -26.04 20.72
CA LEU A 104 -16.68 -26.90 19.88
C LEU A 104 -18.16 -26.65 20.11
N ASP A 105 -18.56 -26.32 21.33
CA ASP A 105 -19.96 -26.04 21.64
C ASP A 105 -20.41 -24.70 21.04
N LYS A 106 -19.54 -23.68 21.06
CA LYS A 106 -19.81 -22.39 20.40
C LYS A 106 -19.84 -22.55 18.88
N VAL A 107 -18.90 -23.27 18.30
CA VAL A 107 -18.86 -23.57 16.86
C VAL A 107 -20.11 -24.31 16.43
N ARG A 108 -20.55 -25.33 17.18
CA ARG A 108 -21.78 -26.05 16.88
C ARG A 108 -23.02 -25.16 16.97
N ALA A 109 -23.10 -24.33 18.01
CA ALA A 109 -24.21 -23.36 18.15
C ALA A 109 -24.24 -22.34 17.01
N ASP A 110 -23.09 -21.82 16.60
CA ASP A 110 -22.97 -20.90 15.48
C ASP A 110 -23.29 -21.60 14.14
N MET A 111 -22.87 -22.84 13.94
CA MET A 111 -23.25 -23.67 12.78
C MET A 111 -24.76 -23.92 12.71
N GLN A 112 -25.40 -24.17 13.83
CA GLN A 112 -26.87 -24.32 13.88
C GLN A 112 -27.60 -23.03 13.48
N LYS A 113 -27.11 -21.87 13.96
CA LYS A 113 -27.67 -20.56 13.59
C LYS A 113 -27.48 -20.25 12.10
N LEU A 114 -26.30 -20.55 11.56
CA LEU A 114 -25.95 -20.30 10.16
C LEU A 114 -26.64 -21.29 9.21
N SER A 115 -27.04 -22.47 9.67
CA SER A 115 -27.46 -23.59 8.83
C SER A 115 -28.57 -23.27 7.84
N LEU A 116 -29.57 -22.49 8.27
CA LEU A 116 -30.67 -22.03 7.40
C LEU A 116 -30.26 -20.93 6.42
N ALA A 117 -29.36 -20.04 6.87
CA ALA A 117 -28.93 -18.88 6.09
C ALA A 117 -27.98 -19.25 4.93
N VAL A 118 -27.43 -20.46 4.92
CA VAL A 118 -26.42 -20.91 3.93
C VAL A 118 -26.92 -22.07 3.05
N LEU A 119 -28.19 -22.38 3.05
CA LEU A 119 -28.71 -23.47 2.21
C LEU A 119 -28.52 -23.18 0.72
N PRO A 120 -27.98 -24.13 -0.07
CA PRO A 120 -27.90 -24.00 -1.52
C PRO A 120 -29.29 -23.91 -2.18
N GLN A 121 -29.40 -23.17 -3.27
CA GLN A 121 -30.65 -22.99 -4.00
C GLN A 121 -31.26 -24.29 -4.50
N ASP A 122 -30.44 -25.28 -4.87
CA ASP A 122 -30.94 -26.60 -5.32
C ASP A 122 -31.60 -27.38 -4.17
N GLU A 123 -31.03 -27.28 -2.97
CA GLU A 123 -31.60 -27.93 -1.77
C GLU A 123 -32.87 -27.22 -1.33
N ILE A 124 -32.93 -25.88 -1.43
CA ILE A 124 -34.13 -25.08 -1.17
C ILE A 124 -35.23 -25.54 -2.12
N ARG A 125 -34.94 -25.63 -3.42
CA ARG A 125 -35.88 -26.06 -4.43
C ARG A 125 -36.42 -27.47 -4.15
N LEU A 126 -35.55 -28.43 -3.81
CA LEU A 126 -35.94 -29.78 -3.40
C LEU A 126 -36.92 -29.76 -2.20
N LEU A 127 -36.62 -28.95 -1.19
CA LEU A 127 -37.42 -28.83 0.03
C LEU A 127 -38.80 -28.22 -0.23
N PHE A 128 -38.93 -27.35 -1.25
CA PHE A 128 -40.21 -26.74 -1.66
C PHE A 128 -41.01 -27.64 -2.61
N GLU A 129 -40.40 -28.18 -3.65
CA GLU A 129 -41.06 -28.88 -4.74
C GLU A 129 -41.19 -30.38 -4.46
N GLN A 130 -40.17 -31.00 -3.87
CA GLN A 130 -40.07 -32.45 -3.66
C GLN A 130 -39.54 -32.80 -2.26
N PRO A 131 -40.23 -32.39 -1.18
CA PRO A 131 -39.72 -32.57 0.20
C PRO A 131 -39.50 -34.06 0.53
N GLN A 132 -40.28 -34.98 0.00
CA GLN A 132 -40.07 -36.40 0.22
C GLN A 132 -38.74 -36.88 -0.36
N ALA A 133 -38.37 -36.41 -1.56
CA ALA A 133 -37.07 -36.72 -2.16
C ALA A 133 -35.90 -36.15 -1.33
N TYR A 134 -36.04 -34.94 -0.80
CA TYR A 134 -35.08 -34.34 0.12
C TYR A 134 -34.86 -35.25 1.34
N PHE A 135 -35.93 -35.66 2.01
CA PHE A 135 -35.83 -36.47 3.21
C PHE A 135 -35.43 -37.92 2.91
N GLN A 136 -35.71 -38.43 1.71
CA GLN A 136 -35.16 -39.74 1.25
C GLN A 136 -33.65 -39.70 1.13
N ALA A 137 -33.10 -38.71 0.42
CA ALA A 137 -31.67 -38.52 0.29
C ALA A 137 -30.98 -38.30 1.67
N ARG A 138 -31.68 -37.62 2.57
CA ARG A 138 -31.20 -37.41 3.94
C ARG A 138 -31.18 -38.71 4.76
N ALA A 139 -32.22 -39.55 4.63
CA ALA A 139 -32.29 -40.86 5.27
C ALA A 139 -31.19 -41.78 4.77
N GLU A 140 -30.94 -41.81 3.46
CA GLU A 140 -29.84 -42.58 2.86
C GLU A 140 -28.49 -42.12 3.35
N ALA A 141 -28.26 -40.80 3.42
CA ALA A 141 -27.01 -40.23 3.97
C ALA A 141 -26.83 -40.59 5.45
N ALA A 142 -27.89 -40.54 6.25
CA ALA A 142 -27.86 -40.89 7.67
C ALA A 142 -27.61 -42.39 7.92
N ALA A 143 -28.06 -43.27 7.02
CA ALA A 143 -27.87 -44.72 7.10
C ALA A 143 -26.52 -45.16 6.52
N ASN A 144 -25.77 -44.29 5.82
CA ASN A 144 -24.50 -44.66 5.21
C ASN A 144 -23.32 -44.42 6.18
N PRO A 145 -22.65 -45.51 6.65
CA PRO A 145 -21.51 -45.36 7.56
C PRO A 145 -20.26 -44.71 6.92
N PHE A 146 -20.25 -44.61 5.59
CA PHE A 146 -19.17 -43.97 4.83
C PHE A 146 -19.53 -42.54 4.38
N ALA A 147 -20.66 -41.99 4.85
CA ALA A 147 -21.02 -40.58 4.56
C ALA A 147 -19.95 -39.65 5.14
N THR A 148 -19.72 -38.54 4.42
CA THR A 148 -18.80 -37.49 4.89
C THR A 148 -19.21 -37.05 6.29
N PRO A 149 -18.33 -37.09 7.29
CA PRO A 149 -18.69 -36.70 8.65
C PRO A 149 -19.19 -35.25 8.69
N SER A 150 -20.39 -35.07 9.27
CA SER A 150 -20.92 -33.73 9.55
C SER A 150 -20.26 -33.20 10.81
N PRO A 151 -19.88 -31.91 10.87
CA PRO A 151 -19.37 -31.29 12.09
C PRO A 151 -20.37 -31.31 13.25
N LEU A 152 -21.67 -31.42 12.93
CA LEU A 152 -22.75 -31.63 13.87
C LEU A 152 -23.09 -33.12 13.95
N SER A 153 -23.34 -33.60 15.17
CA SER A 153 -23.80 -34.98 15.34
C SER A 153 -25.19 -35.15 14.69
N LEU A 154 -25.51 -36.38 14.32
CA LEU A 154 -26.83 -36.68 13.71
C LEU A 154 -27.99 -36.24 14.61
N GLU A 155 -27.86 -36.38 15.94
CA GLU A 155 -28.83 -35.91 16.91
C GLU A 155 -29.04 -34.39 16.93
N GLN A 156 -28.01 -33.64 16.57
CA GLN A 156 -28.06 -32.17 16.51
C GLN A 156 -28.51 -31.63 15.17
N ASP A 157 -28.39 -32.43 14.10
CA ASP A 157 -28.67 -32.02 12.72
C ASP A 157 -29.38 -33.10 11.89
N TRP A 158 -30.58 -33.51 12.33
CA TRP A 158 -31.39 -34.45 11.59
C TRP A 158 -31.75 -33.97 10.18
N LEU A 159 -31.86 -32.66 10.01
CA LEU A 159 -32.18 -32.03 8.72
C LEU A 159 -30.99 -32.00 7.77
N GLY A 160 -29.75 -32.12 8.29
CA GLY A 160 -28.54 -32.12 7.51
C GLY A 160 -28.10 -30.76 7.00
N PHE A 161 -28.60 -29.67 7.58
CA PHE A 161 -28.28 -28.31 7.14
C PHE A 161 -26.86 -27.89 7.52
N GLY A 162 -26.30 -28.41 8.63
CA GLY A 162 -24.95 -28.11 9.07
C GLY A 162 -23.85 -28.52 8.09
N ARG A 163 -24.11 -29.54 7.26
CA ARG A 163 -23.16 -29.95 6.19
C ARG A 163 -22.86 -28.81 5.21
N PHE A 164 -23.82 -27.93 4.97
CA PHE A 164 -23.63 -26.82 4.03
C PHE A 164 -22.79 -25.70 4.62
N VAL A 165 -22.84 -25.47 5.94
CA VAL A 165 -21.95 -24.55 6.63
C VAL A 165 -20.48 -25.01 6.51
N ALA A 166 -20.24 -26.30 6.64
CA ALA A 166 -18.90 -26.88 6.49
C ALA A 166 -18.39 -26.85 5.04
N ASN A 167 -19.28 -27.12 4.06
CA ASN A 167 -18.93 -27.16 2.64
C ASN A 167 -18.79 -25.76 2.00
N GLN A 168 -19.23 -24.71 2.66
CA GLN A 168 -18.99 -23.32 2.24
C GLN A 168 -17.53 -22.90 2.35
N ALA A 169 -16.71 -23.62 3.13
CA ALA A 169 -15.28 -23.53 3.02
C ALA A 169 -14.87 -23.94 1.59
N ASN A 170 -14.52 -22.95 0.77
CA ASN A 170 -14.18 -23.04 -0.65
C ASN A 170 -13.54 -24.38 -1.02
N PRO A 171 -14.10 -25.19 -1.95
CA PRO A 171 -13.54 -26.49 -2.35
C PRO A 171 -12.13 -26.40 -2.97
N GLN A 172 -11.68 -25.20 -3.33
CA GLN A 172 -10.31 -24.92 -3.80
C GLN A 172 -9.32 -24.65 -2.66
N ARG A 173 -9.76 -24.53 -1.40
CA ARG A 173 -8.84 -24.36 -0.27
C ARG A 173 -8.05 -25.64 -0.07
N ARG A 174 -6.75 -25.57 -0.31
CA ARG A 174 -5.78 -26.62 0.02
C ARG A 174 -5.41 -26.62 1.51
N LEU A 175 -6.00 -25.72 2.28
CA LEU A 175 -5.77 -25.58 3.70
C LEU A 175 -6.49 -26.68 4.47
N GLN A 176 -5.72 -27.39 5.26
CA GLN A 176 -6.17 -28.40 6.19
C GLN A 176 -6.09 -27.86 7.62
N TRP A 177 -6.91 -28.41 8.48
CA TRP A 177 -6.91 -28.08 9.89
C TRP A 177 -6.28 -29.23 10.68
N ASP A 178 -5.21 -28.92 11.42
CA ASP A 178 -4.64 -29.87 12.36
C ASP A 178 -5.40 -29.82 13.70
N MET A 179 -5.97 -30.95 14.11
CA MET A 179 -6.79 -31.06 15.32
C MET A 179 -5.95 -30.97 16.60
N ASP A 180 -4.71 -31.44 16.56
CA ASP A 180 -3.85 -31.54 17.73
C ASP A 180 -3.25 -30.17 18.09
N ASN A 181 -2.76 -29.44 17.11
CA ASN A 181 -2.15 -28.13 17.29
C ASN A 181 -3.14 -26.95 17.11
N GLY A 182 -4.32 -27.24 16.56
CA GLY A 182 -5.34 -26.23 16.28
C GLY A 182 -4.90 -25.22 15.19
N MET A 183 -3.98 -25.59 14.30
CA MET A 183 -3.40 -24.72 13.30
C MET A 183 -3.84 -25.08 11.89
N LEU A 184 -3.89 -24.07 11.01
CA LEU A 184 -4.11 -24.26 9.57
C LEU A 184 -2.78 -24.58 8.89
N PHE A 185 -2.78 -25.60 8.04
CA PHE A 185 -1.61 -25.99 7.26
C PHE A 185 -1.97 -26.39 5.84
N ALA A 186 -0.97 -26.41 4.96
CA ALA A 186 -1.06 -26.97 3.62
C ALA A 186 0.17 -27.83 3.35
N GLU A 187 0.00 -28.87 2.55
CA GLU A 187 1.11 -29.72 2.10
C GLU A 187 1.42 -29.45 0.64
N ASP A 188 2.68 -29.19 0.34
CA ASP A 188 3.18 -29.06 -1.03
C ASP A 188 4.60 -29.63 -1.14
N LYS A 189 4.81 -30.50 -2.13
CA LYS A 189 6.12 -31.10 -2.45
C LYS A 189 6.82 -31.74 -1.26
N GLY A 190 6.07 -32.41 -0.38
CA GLY A 190 6.62 -33.10 0.80
C GLY A 190 7.03 -32.14 1.93
N LYS A 191 6.59 -30.89 1.90
CA LYS A 191 6.73 -29.93 3.01
C LYS A 191 5.37 -29.58 3.58
N THR A 192 5.31 -29.47 4.90
CA THR A 192 4.16 -28.96 5.64
C THR A 192 4.35 -27.46 5.89
N TRP A 193 3.40 -26.65 5.45
CA TRP A 193 3.39 -25.20 5.59
C TRP A 193 2.29 -24.78 6.57
N VAL A 194 2.68 -24.24 7.71
CA VAL A 194 1.76 -23.80 8.78
C VAL A 194 1.51 -22.29 8.65
N PHE A 195 0.24 -21.90 8.66
CA PHE A 195 -0.22 -20.53 8.44
C PHE A 195 -0.30 -19.72 9.74
N LEU A 196 0.25 -18.53 9.70
CA LEU A 196 0.15 -17.51 10.72
C LEU A 196 -0.42 -16.24 10.10
N ARG A 197 -1.35 -15.59 10.78
CA ARG A 197 -1.88 -14.28 10.36
C ARG A 197 -1.77 -13.30 11.51
N GLY A 198 -1.17 -12.14 11.25
CA GLY A 198 -1.11 -11.01 12.17
C GLY A 198 -1.91 -9.83 11.63
N ARG A 199 -2.73 -9.19 12.48
CA ARG A 199 -3.35 -7.90 12.21
C ARG A 199 -2.60 -6.82 12.97
N LEU A 200 -2.13 -5.79 12.25
CA LEU A 200 -1.38 -4.69 12.85
C LEU A 200 -2.25 -3.86 13.80
N ALA A 201 -1.66 -3.43 14.91
CA ALA A 201 -2.28 -2.50 15.82
C ALA A 201 -2.39 -1.11 15.16
N GLY A 202 -3.58 -0.50 15.19
CA GLY A 202 -3.80 0.84 14.66
C GLY A 202 -4.15 0.91 13.17
N GLY A 203 -4.98 0.03 12.68
CA GLY A 203 -5.58 -0.26 11.38
C GLY A 203 -5.56 0.73 10.20
N ASP A 204 -5.22 1.99 10.37
CA ASP A 204 -5.26 3.02 9.33
C ASP A 204 -3.90 3.68 9.04
N GLN A 205 -2.82 3.27 9.70
CA GLN A 205 -1.54 3.92 9.50
C GLN A 205 -0.67 3.12 8.52
N PHE A 206 -0.71 3.50 7.27
CA PHE A 206 0.29 3.23 6.23
C PHE A 206 1.71 3.75 6.56
N SER A 207 1.88 4.37 7.71
CA SER A 207 3.20 4.62 8.29
C SER A 207 3.77 3.26 8.67
N GLY A 208 4.50 2.64 7.72
CA GLY A 208 5.11 1.35 7.92
C GLY A 208 5.68 1.26 9.31
N ASN A 209 5.11 0.38 10.12
CA ASN A 209 5.56 0.16 11.47
C ASN A 209 7.04 -0.22 11.40
N ASP A 210 7.92 0.68 11.84
CA ASP A 210 9.37 0.47 11.74
C ASP A 210 9.83 -0.80 12.49
N ALA A 211 8.99 -1.30 13.43
CA ALA A 211 9.19 -2.54 14.13
C ALA A 211 8.81 -3.80 13.32
N LEU A 212 8.05 -3.66 12.22
CA LEU A 212 7.60 -4.81 11.44
C LEU A 212 8.76 -5.55 10.76
N LEU A 213 9.67 -4.82 10.10
CA LEU A 213 10.80 -5.43 9.40
C LEU A 213 11.77 -6.16 10.33
N PRO A 214 12.19 -5.59 11.50
CA PRO A 214 12.97 -6.31 12.49
C PRO A 214 12.25 -7.58 13.00
N LEU A 215 10.93 -7.52 13.23
CA LEU A 215 10.15 -8.67 13.67
C LEU A 215 10.08 -9.77 12.62
N MET A 216 9.94 -9.40 11.34
CA MET A 216 9.99 -10.37 10.23
C MET A 216 11.39 -10.99 10.08
N ALA A 217 12.45 -10.20 10.30
CA ALA A 217 13.82 -10.74 10.34
C ALA A 217 14.02 -11.73 11.49
N GLN A 218 13.50 -11.41 12.67
CA GLN A 218 13.49 -12.33 13.83
C GLN A 218 12.72 -13.61 13.52
N SER A 219 11.57 -13.51 12.85
CA SER A 219 10.77 -14.69 12.44
C SER A 219 11.55 -15.62 11.49
N ARG A 220 12.28 -15.03 10.53
CA ARG A 220 13.17 -15.78 9.63
C ARG A 220 14.34 -16.44 10.39
N GLN A 221 14.87 -15.77 11.38
CA GLN A 221 15.94 -16.31 12.22
C GLN A 221 15.44 -17.51 13.03
N ILE A 222 14.29 -17.41 13.70
CA ILE A 222 13.67 -18.52 14.44
C ILE A 222 13.47 -19.73 13.51
N ALA A 223 12.96 -19.49 12.30
CA ALA A 223 12.76 -20.58 11.34
C ALA A 223 14.09 -21.23 10.92
N SER A 224 15.13 -20.44 10.63
CA SER A 224 16.44 -20.98 10.23
C SER A 224 17.11 -21.78 11.35
N GLU A 225 16.96 -21.34 12.60
CA GLU A 225 17.49 -22.06 13.78
C GLU A 225 16.81 -23.42 13.97
N ASN A 226 15.53 -23.55 13.60
CA ASN A 226 14.77 -24.80 13.65
C ASN A 226 14.89 -25.63 12.35
N GLY A 227 15.66 -25.18 11.35
CA GLY A 227 15.74 -25.88 10.06
C GLY A 227 14.48 -25.76 9.20
N ALA A 228 13.66 -24.73 9.44
CA ALA A 228 12.44 -24.42 8.69
C ALA A 228 12.66 -23.21 7.76
N GLU A 229 11.78 -23.07 6.77
CA GLU A 229 11.74 -21.94 5.85
C GLU A 229 10.51 -21.05 6.15
N THR A 230 10.55 -19.79 5.73
CA THR A 230 9.41 -18.89 5.87
C THR A 230 9.04 -18.29 4.52
N LEU A 231 7.73 -18.14 4.30
CA LEU A 231 7.16 -17.32 3.24
C LEU A 231 6.33 -16.23 3.90
N SER A 232 6.37 -15.01 3.36
CA SER A 232 5.66 -13.87 3.95
C SER A 232 4.96 -13.03 2.89
N ALA A 233 3.72 -12.60 3.21
CA ALA A 233 2.91 -11.75 2.35
C ALA A 233 2.08 -10.77 3.18
N GLY A 234 1.68 -9.68 2.57
CA GLY A 234 0.78 -8.68 3.18
C GLY A 234 1.07 -7.28 2.70
N GLY A 235 0.02 -6.48 2.54
CA GLY A 235 0.14 -5.08 2.10
C GLY A 235 1.00 -4.26 3.05
N ALA A 236 0.85 -4.47 4.35
CA ALA A 236 1.68 -3.82 5.37
C ALA A 236 3.17 -4.15 5.25
N LEU A 237 3.51 -5.41 4.98
CA LEU A 237 4.90 -5.82 4.80
C LEU A 237 5.49 -5.20 3.53
N PHE A 238 4.71 -5.20 2.44
CA PHE A 238 5.11 -4.56 1.20
C PHE A 238 5.36 -3.05 1.39
N ALA A 239 4.44 -2.35 2.07
CA ALA A 239 4.58 -0.94 2.37
C ALA A 239 5.84 -0.65 3.21
N ALA A 240 6.12 -1.47 4.23
CA ALA A 240 7.30 -1.34 5.08
C ALA A 240 8.60 -1.56 4.30
N VAL A 241 8.67 -2.59 3.43
CA VAL A 241 9.83 -2.87 2.58
C VAL A 241 10.06 -1.74 1.58
N SER A 242 9.00 -1.28 0.91
CA SER A 242 9.08 -0.19 -0.07
C SER A 242 9.50 1.13 0.57
N LYS A 243 8.98 1.46 1.76
CA LYS A 243 9.38 2.63 2.55
C LYS A 243 10.88 2.54 2.89
N ALA A 244 11.33 1.42 3.46
CA ALA A 244 12.73 1.24 3.84
C ALA A 244 13.69 1.33 2.65
N ALA A 245 13.30 0.76 1.49
CA ALA A 245 14.07 0.86 0.25
C ALA A 245 14.14 2.31 -0.24
N ALA A 246 13.00 3.00 -0.30
CA ALA A 246 12.94 4.40 -0.73
C ALA A 246 13.75 5.32 0.21
N GLU A 247 13.67 5.12 1.52
CA GLU A 247 14.46 5.89 2.49
C GLU A 247 15.97 5.64 2.33
N LYS A 248 16.39 4.39 2.13
CA LYS A 248 17.79 4.02 1.92
C LYS A 248 18.33 4.63 0.63
N GLU A 249 17.60 4.50 -0.47
CA GLU A 249 17.98 5.05 -1.78
C GLU A 249 18.00 6.59 -1.75
N SER A 250 16.97 7.22 -1.19
CA SER A 250 16.91 8.67 -1.05
C SER A 250 18.05 9.21 -0.19
N ARG A 251 18.36 8.53 0.92
CA ARG A 251 19.50 8.89 1.78
C ARG A 251 20.83 8.77 1.04
N LEU A 252 21.03 7.67 0.32
CA LEU A 252 22.25 7.44 -0.45
C LEU A 252 22.40 8.50 -1.56
N MET A 253 21.34 8.72 -2.35
CA MET A 253 21.35 9.71 -3.44
C MET A 253 21.57 11.12 -2.91
N SER A 254 20.93 11.48 -1.78
CA SER A 254 21.10 12.80 -1.16
C SER A 254 22.51 12.98 -0.63
N MET A 255 23.08 11.98 0.05
CA MET A 255 24.46 12.06 0.56
C MET A 255 25.49 12.15 -0.59
N VAL A 256 25.35 11.32 -1.62
CA VAL A 256 26.24 11.33 -2.79
C VAL A 256 26.07 12.63 -3.56
N GLY A 257 24.84 13.06 -3.84
CA GLY A 257 24.56 14.28 -4.58
C GLY A 257 25.06 15.54 -3.86
N LEU A 258 24.72 15.68 -2.57
CA LEU A 258 25.24 16.80 -1.75
C LEU A 258 26.74 16.73 -1.58
N GLY A 259 27.29 15.56 -1.28
CA GLY A 259 28.73 15.35 -1.11
C GLY A 259 29.51 15.73 -2.37
N LEU A 260 29.06 15.26 -3.54
CA LEU A 260 29.67 15.59 -4.82
C LEU A 260 29.56 17.10 -5.13
N THR A 261 28.39 17.70 -4.86
CA THR A 261 28.14 19.13 -5.05
C THR A 261 29.10 19.96 -4.18
N PHE A 262 29.19 19.66 -2.89
CA PHE A 262 30.11 20.38 -1.99
C PHE A 262 31.58 20.11 -2.29
N ALA A 263 31.95 18.90 -2.67
CA ALA A 263 33.28 18.57 -3.14
C ALA A 263 33.69 19.39 -4.36
N LEU A 264 32.78 19.49 -5.35
CA LEU A 264 32.95 20.32 -6.55
C LEU A 264 33.10 21.80 -6.18
N LEU A 265 32.21 22.33 -5.33
CA LEU A 265 32.24 23.71 -4.88
C LEU A 265 33.55 24.01 -4.12
N LEU A 266 33.96 23.09 -3.24
CA LEU A 266 35.22 23.23 -2.51
C LEU A 266 36.45 23.23 -3.45
N TRP A 267 36.42 22.38 -4.47
CA TRP A 267 37.46 22.31 -5.49
C TRP A 267 37.54 23.58 -6.35
N VAL A 268 36.37 24.12 -6.75
CA VAL A 268 36.28 25.34 -7.56
C VAL A 268 36.67 26.58 -6.76
N PHE A 269 36.03 26.79 -5.61
CA PHE A 269 36.22 28.01 -4.82
C PHE A 269 37.37 27.94 -3.82
N ARG A 270 37.90 26.74 -3.53
CA ARG A 270 39.03 26.48 -2.61
C ARG A 270 38.89 27.17 -1.25
N SER A 271 37.67 27.26 -0.74
CA SER A 271 37.33 27.95 0.50
C SER A 271 36.28 27.16 1.29
N GLY A 272 36.52 26.94 2.58
CA GLY A 272 35.55 26.30 3.47
C GLY A 272 34.23 27.10 3.63
N ARG A 273 34.21 28.37 3.22
CA ARG A 273 32.96 29.19 3.26
C ARG A 273 31.88 28.70 2.29
N VAL A 274 32.21 27.86 1.30
CA VAL A 274 31.23 27.24 0.42
C VAL A 274 30.20 26.41 1.18
N PHE A 275 30.53 25.89 2.37
CA PHE A 275 29.55 25.19 3.21
C PHE A 275 28.44 26.13 3.71
N LEU A 276 28.64 27.46 3.74
CA LEU A 276 27.58 28.42 4.06
C LEU A 276 26.50 28.47 2.99
N LEU A 277 26.76 27.95 1.78
CA LEU A 277 25.76 27.83 0.73
C LEU A 277 24.69 26.76 1.08
N SER A 278 24.93 25.93 2.09
CA SER A 278 23.90 25.04 2.65
C SER A 278 22.79 25.79 3.38
N LEU A 279 23.03 27.03 3.87
CA LEU A 279 22.02 27.81 4.58
C LEU A 279 20.81 28.15 3.70
N PRO A 280 20.97 28.73 2.49
CA PRO A 280 19.87 28.90 1.55
C PRO A 280 19.14 27.59 1.20
N LEU A 281 19.89 26.50 1.01
CA LEU A 281 19.31 25.20 0.74
C LEU A 281 18.40 24.74 1.90
N ALA A 282 18.92 24.79 3.13
CA ALA A 282 18.16 24.40 4.32
C ALA A 282 16.94 25.30 4.54
N ALA A 283 17.08 26.62 4.41
CA ALA A 283 16.00 27.57 4.54
C ALA A 283 14.91 27.35 3.47
N GLY A 284 15.31 27.04 2.24
CA GLY A 284 14.39 26.69 1.16
C GLY A 284 13.60 25.44 1.47
N MET A 285 14.26 24.34 1.78
CA MET A 285 13.60 23.06 2.11
C MET A 285 12.64 23.20 3.30
N LEU A 286 13.07 23.88 4.37
CA LEU A 286 12.25 24.16 5.54
C LEU A 286 11.00 24.97 5.18
N THR A 287 11.16 26.03 4.38
CA THR A 287 10.04 26.89 3.97
C THR A 287 9.05 26.10 3.11
N GLY A 288 9.54 25.37 2.11
CA GLY A 288 8.71 24.55 1.23
C GLY A 288 7.90 23.52 2.00
N LEU A 289 8.57 22.77 2.88
CA LEU A 289 7.91 21.73 3.69
C LEU A 289 6.90 22.32 4.68
N ALA A 290 7.25 23.41 5.37
CA ALA A 290 6.36 24.05 6.32
C ALA A 290 5.09 24.58 5.65
N VAL A 291 5.22 25.25 4.51
CA VAL A 291 4.06 25.81 3.80
C VAL A 291 3.22 24.70 3.16
N ALA A 292 3.83 23.64 2.64
CA ALA A 292 3.09 22.48 2.14
C ALA A 292 2.26 21.82 3.26
N LEU A 293 2.83 21.63 4.45
CA LEU A 293 2.09 21.11 5.60
C LEU A 293 0.99 22.06 6.10
N LEU A 294 1.23 23.37 6.10
CA LEU A 294 0.21 24.36 6.45
C LEU A 294 -0.97 24.37 5.46
N THR A 295 -0.69 24.11 4.18
CA THR A 295 -1.71 24.17 3.11
C THR A 295 -2.54 22.89 3.04
N PHE A 296 -1.91 21.72 3.17
CA PHE A 296 -2.56 20.43 2.95
C PHE A 296 -2.77 19.61 4.23
N GLY A 297 -2.16 20.01 5.36
CA GLY A 297 -2.20 19.25 6.62
C GLY A 297 -1.22 18.07 6.67
N GLU A 298 -0.97 17.43 5.54
CA GLU A 298 -0.08 16.30 5.34
C GLU A 298 0.62 16.39 3.98
N VAL A 299 1.76 15.75 3.82
CA VAL A 299 2.56 15.80 2.59
C VAL A 299 2.89 14.39 2.13
N HIS A 300 2.65 14.11 0.85
CA HIS A 300 2.96 12.83 0.26
C HIS A 300 4.49 12.63 0.13
N ILE A 301 4.98 11.41 0.40
CA ILE A 301 6.41 11.10 0.33
C ILE A 301 7.02 11.42 -1.04
N LEU A 302 6.28 11.20 -2.12
CA LEU A 302 6.72 11.55 -3.48
C LEU A 302 6.93 13.05 -3.68
N THR A 303 6.14 13.91 -3.02
CA THR A 303 6.35 15.36 -3.04
C THR A 303 7.72 15.71 -2.44
N ILE A 304 8.12 15.03 -1.36
CA ILE A 304 9.44 15.21 -0.75
C ILE A 304 10.54 14.68 -1.67
N VAL A 305 10.35 13.51 -2.28
CA VAL A 305 11.30 12.91 -3.24
C VAL A 305 11.49 13.81 -4.46
N ILE A 306 10.41 14.29 -5.08
CA ILE A 306 10.46 15.25 -6.20
C ILE A 306 11.09 16.56 -5.72
N GLY A 307 10.74 17.01 -4.51
CA GLY A 307 11.31 18.21 -3.89
C GLY A 307 12.82 18.13 -3.67
N THR A 308 13.38 16.95 -3.40
CA THR A 308 14.83 16.79 -3.28
C THR A 308 15.56 17.02 -4.61
N SER A 309 14.91 16.84 -5.76
CA SER A 309 15.48 17.18 -7.06
C SER A 309 15.69 18.69 -7.25
N LEU A 310 14.97 19.51 -6.47
CA LEU A 310 15.14 20.97 -6.45
C LEU A 310 16.45 21.44 -5.82
N VAL A 311 17.16 20.57 -5.11
CA VAL A 311 18.43 20.92 -4.43
C VAL A 311 19.40 21.63 -5.38
N GLY A 312 19.50 21.16 -6.62
CA GLY A 312 20.31 21.81 -7.66
C GLY A 312 19.88 23.26 -7.90
N MET A 313 18.59 23.50 -8.08
CA MET A 313 18.05 24.86 -8.34
C MET A 313 18.17 25.80 -7.13
N LEU A 314 18.04 25.25 -5.91
CA LEU A 314 18.20 26.05 -4.70
C LEU A 314 19.65 26.50 -4.50
N VAL A 315 20.64 25.71 -4.95
CA VAL A 315 22.07 26.05 -4.92
C VAL A 315 22.45 27.03 -6.04
N ASP A 316 21.68 27.11 -7.12
CA ASP A 316 22.00 28.00 -8.26
C ASP A 316 22.00 29.47 -7.87
N PHE A 317 21.07 29.95 -7.04
CA PHE A 317 21.05 31.36 -6.59
C PHE A 317 22.36 31.76 -5.90
N PRO A 318 22.82 31.08 -4.82
CA PRO A 318 24.07 31.41 -4.17
C PRO A 318 25.28 31.19 -5.07
N LEU A 319 25.24 30.18 -5.96
CA LEU A 319 26.32 29.89 -6.90
C LEU A 319 26.50 31.02 -7.93
N HIS A 320 25.43 31.46 -8.57
CA HIS A 320 25.48 32.56 -9.53
C HIS A 320 25.91 33.88 -8.89
N TRP A 321 25.56 34.12 -7.62
CA TRP A 321 26.05 35.27 -6.88
C TRP A 321 27.55 35.17 -6.57
N LEU A 322 28.05 33.99 -6.23
CA LEU A 322 29.44 33.77 -5.85
C LEU A 322 30.38 33.61 -7.07
N ALA A 323 29.87 33.09 -8.20
CA ALA A 323 30.66 32.82 -9.41
C ALA A 323 31.44 34.02 -9.94
N PRO A 324 30.93 35.27 -10.00
CA PRO A 324 31.70 36.44 -10.44
C PRO A 324 32.91 36.73 -9.57
N SER A 325 32.95 36.25 -8.33
CA SER A 325 34.14 36.42 -7.47
C SER A 325 35.37 35.71 -8.02
N VAL A 326 35.17 34.64 -8.80
CA VAL A 326 36.24 33.76 -9.33
C VAL A 326 36.47 34.02 -10.82
N PHE A 327 35.38 34.37 -11.58
CA PHE A 327 35.43 34.55 -13.03
C PHE A 327 35.37 36.03 -13.47
N GLY A 328 35.39 36.99 -12.51
CA GLY A 328 35.37 38.41 -12.82
C GLY A 328 36.69 38.93 -13.41
N PRO A 329 36.67 40.06 -14.09
CA PRO A 329 37.86 40.62 -14.71
C PRO A 329 38.91 40.98 -13.67
N SER A 330 40.10 40.48 -13.97
CA SER A 330 41.39 40.54 -13.30
C SER A 330 41.78 41.72 -12.42
N GLU A 331 42.40 41.39 -11.31
CA GLU A 331 43.46 42.04 -10.55
C GLU A 331 43.23 43.40 -9.83
N LYS A 332 42.25 44.25 -10.14
CA LYS A 332 42.21 45.59 -9.49
C LYS A 332 40.95 45.87 -8.66
N THR A 333 39.91 45.07 -8.73
CA THR A 333 38.67 45.29 -7.93
C THR A 333 38.44 44.15 -6.97
N VAL A 334 38.58 44.42 -5.67
CA VAL A 334 38.19 43.47 -4.63
C VAL A 334 36.70 43.17 -4.76
N TRP A 335 36.31 41.92 -5.04
CA TRP A 335 34.92 41.51 -5.07
C TRP A 335 34.27 41.82 -3.71
N GLN A 336 33.16 42.57 -3.78
CA GLN A 336 32.38 42.94 -2.60
C GLN A 336 31.04 42.24 -2.62
N ALA A 337 30.75 41.47 -1.57
CA ALA A 337 29.56 40.60 -1.45
C ALA A 337 28.25 41.37 -1.62
N GLU A 338 28.11 42.56 -0.98
CA GLU A 338 26.90 43.39 -1.06
C GLU A 338 26.73 44.03 -2.44
N SER A 339 27.78 44.55 -3.04
CA SER A 339 27.73 45.14 -4.38
C SER A 339 27.40 44.08 -5.43
N ALA A 340 27.99 42.90 -5.34
CA ALA A 340 27.67 41.79 -6.21
C ALA A 340 26.20 41.36 -6.09
N MET A 341 25.65 41.33 -4.86
CA MET A 341 24.24 40.99 -4.65
C MET A 341 23.30 42.00 -5.28
N LYS A 342 23.56 43.31 -5.12
CA LYS A 342 22.74 44.38 -5.75
C LYS A 342 22.74 44.27 -7.26
N HIS A 343 23.85 43.84 -7.86
CA HIS A 343 23.98 43.71 -9.31
C HIS A 343 23.22 42.50 -9.86
N VAL A 344 23.22 41.36 -9.15
CA VAL A 344 22.55 40.13 -9.60
C VAL A 344 21.08 40.06 -9.19
N LEU A 345 20.65 40.84 -8.18
CA LEU A 345 19.30 40.79 -7.62
C LEU A 345 18.17 40.93 -8.66
N PRO A 346 18.23 41.85 -9.66
CA PRO A 346 17.17 41.95 -10.67
C PRO A 346 17.06 40.68 -11.52
N SER A 347 18.19 40.12 -11.93
CA SER A 347 18.23 38.85 -12.69
C SER A 347 17.69 37.69 -11.86
N PHE A 348 18.02 37.64 -10.58
CA PHE A 348 17.50 36.60 -9.66
C PHE A 348 16.00 36.74 -9.48
N ALA A 349 15.46 37.95 -9.34
CA ALA A 349 14.03 38.15 -9.20
C ALA A 349 13.26 37.70 -10.44
N VAL A 350 13.77 37.96 -11.64
CA VAL A 350 13.20 37.46 -12.89
C VAL A 350 13.26 35.93 -12.98
N SER A 351 14.42 35.36 -12.70
CA SER A 351 14.60 33.90 -12.69
C SER A 351 13.67 33.21 -11.68
N LEU A 352 13.59 33.72 -10.45
CA LEU A 352 12.67 33.25 -9.43
C LEU A 352 11.22 33.28 -9.92
N THR A 353 10.79 34.43 -10.49
CA THR A 353 9.42 34.60 -10.97
C THR A 353 9.07 33.60 -12.06
N ILE A 354 9.95 33.42 -13.05
CA ILE A 354 9.72 32.46 -14.14
C ILE A 354 9.64 31.02 -13.59
N THR A 355 10.54 30.65 -12.69
CA THR A 355 10.58 29.29 -12.14
C THR A 355 9.37 29.02 -11.25
N VAL A 356 8.99 29.99 -10.40
CA VAL A 356 7.78 29.87 -9.54
C VAL A 356 6.51 29.79 -10.38
N LEU A 357 6.40 30.57 -11.47
CA LEU A 357 5.28 30.45 -12.40
C LEU A 357 5.22 29.08 -13.05
N GLY A 358 6.37 28.52 -13.42
CA GLY A 358 6.44 27.15 -13.94
C GLY A 358 5.88 26.10 -12.95
N TYR A 359 6.28 26.21 -11.67
CA TYR A 359 5.72 25.32 -10.63
C TYR A 359 4.25 25.63 -10.32
N ALA A 360 3.83 26.88 -10.37
CA ALA A 360 2.44 27.27 -10.13
C ALA A 360 1.48 26.64 -11.16
N LEU A 361 1.93 26.36 -12.39
CA LEU A 361 1.12 25.64 -13.37
C LEU A 361 0.76 24.23 -12.94
N LEU A 362 1.59 23.57 -12.12
CA LEU A 362 1.28 22.26 -11.57
C LEU A 362 0.08 22.27 -10.60
N TRP A 363 -0.29 23.43 -10.06
CA TRP A 363 -1.47 23.60 -9.23
C TRP A 363 -2.77 23.26 -9.97
N PHE A 364 -2.80 23.52 -11.27
CA PHE A 364 -3.97 23.27 -12.11
C PHE A 364 -4.09 21.83 -12.60
N THR A 365 -3.14 20.96 -12.24
CA THR A 365 -3.21 19.55 -12.60
C THR A 365 -4.22 18.82 -11.71
N PRO A 366 -4.88 17.75 -12.21
CA PRO A 366 -5.81 16.96 -11.42
C PRO A 366 -5.12 16.06 -10.38
N LEU A 367 -3.79 16.02 -10.34
CA LEU A 367 -3.01 15.12 -9.50
C LEU A 367 -2.64 15.78 -8.16
N PRO A 368 -3.11 15.29 -7.00
CA PRO A 368 -2.83 15.87 -5.68
C PRO A 368 -1.34 16.05 -5.38
N VAL A 369 -0.51 15.05 -5.72
CA VAL A 369 0.95 15.09 -5.51
C VAL A 369 1.60 16.24 -6.28
N LEU A 370 1.14 16.55 -7.51
CA LEU A 370 1.68 17.65 -8.29
C LEU A 370 1.27 19.01 -7.72
N ARG A 371 0.06 19.13 -7.17
CA ARG A 371 -0.38 20.34 -6.43
C ARG A 371 0.48 20.57 -5.18
N GLN A 372 0.74 19.52 -4.42
CA GLN A 372 1.65 19.59 -3.27
C GLN A 372 3.06 19.98 -3.72
N THR A 373 3.56 19.42 -4.82
CA THR A 373 4.86 19.75 -5.39
C THR A 373 4.94 21.21 -5.85
N ALA A 374 3.86 21.76 -6.41
CA ALA A 374 3.78 23.18 -6.79
C ALA A 374 4.01 24.11 -5.58
N VAL A 375 3.30 23.86 -4.48
CA VAL A 375 3.41 24.65 -3.25
C VAL A 375 4.78 24.46 -2.62
N PHE A 376 5.20 23.21 -2.41
CA PHE A 376 6.51 22.89 -1.84
C PHE A 376 7.63 23.58 -2.61
N SER A 377 7.69 23.41 -3.94
CA SER A 377 8.77 23.90 -4.78
C SER A 377 8.77 25.43 -4.89
N GLY A 378 7.60 26.03 -5.07
CA GLY A 378 7.45 27.48 -5.13
C GLY A 378 7.96 28.16 -3.86
N PHE A 379 7.51 27.68 -2.70
CA PHE A 379 7.93 28.26 -1.42
C PHE A 379 9.36 27.89 -1.02
N ALA A 380 9.86 26.72 -1.43
CA ALA A 380 11.27 26.40 -1.26
C ALA A 380 12.20 27.36 -2.01
N LEU A 381 11.84 27.75 -3.24
CA LEU A 381 12.56 28.76 -4.01
C LEU A 381 12.53 30.13 -3.35
N PHE A 382 11.38 30.57 -2.80
CA PHE A 382 11.29 31.82 -2.05
C PHE A 382 12.15 31.79 -0.79
N GLY A 383 12.16 30.70 -0.04
CA GLY A 383 13.01 30.52 1.14
C GLY A 383 14.50 30.60 0.79
N ALA A 384 14.95 29.85 -0.22
CA ALA A 384 16.34 29.87 -0.65
C ALA A 384 16.78 31.24 -1.18
N PHE A 385 15.93 31.89 -1.97
CA PHE A 385 16.19 33.25 -2.45
C PHE A 385 16.35 34.24 -1.29
N GLY A 386 15.41 34.23 -0.33
CA GLY A 386 15.47 35.10 0.85
C GLY A 386 16.76 34.90 1.65
N ALA A 387 17.14 33.64 1.92
CA ALA A 387 18.39 33.32 2.61
C ALA A 387 19.64 33.76 1.81
N THR A 388 19.62 33.58 0.49
CA THR A 388 20.70 34.00 -0.40
C THR A 388 20.91 35.51 -0.34
N VAL A 389 19.81 36.26 -0.42
CA VAL A 389 19.87 37.74 -0.45
C VAL A 389 20.22 38.36 0.90
N LEU A 390 19.67 37.77 1.99
CA LEU A 390 19.73 38.37 3.32
C LEU A 390 20.87 37.84 4.18
N TRP A 391 21.18 36.55 4.13
CA TRP A 391 22.16 35.92 5.01
C TRP A 391 23.56 35.83 4.40
N LEU A 392 23.68 35.55 3.08
CA LEU A 392 24.99 35.32 2.50
C LEU A 392 25.89 36.56 2.43
N PRO A 393 25.43 37.76 2.01
CA PRO A 393 26.32 38.90 1.87
C PRO A 393 27.08 39.27 3.15
N PRO A 394 26.48 39.36 4.36
CA PRO A 394 27.23 39.61 5.59
C PRO A 394 28.21 38.48 5.96
N LEU A 395 27.90 37.22 5.65
CA LEU A 395 28.76 36.07 5.95
C LEU A 395 29.99 36.01 5.04
N PHE A 396 29.95 36.65 3.87
CA PHE A 396 31.03 36.69 2.89
C PHE A 396 31.77 38.02 2.85
N CYS A 397 31.54 38.96 3.77
CA CYS A 397 32.19 40.29 3.79
C CYS A 397 33.72 40.29 3.77
N ARG A 398 34.37 39.21 4.27
CA ARG A 398 35.84 39.02 4.27
C ARG A 398 36.28 37.89 3.34
N TYR A 399 35.47 37.51 2.36
CA TYR A 399 35.84 36.44 1.43
C TYR A 399 36.85 36.97 0.40
N ARG A 400 37.93 36.22 0.19
CA ARG A 400 38.91 36.45 -0.86
C ARG A 400 38.85 35.31 -1.87
N ALA A 401 38.57 35.65 -3.10
CA ALA A 401 38.51 34.71 -4.20
C ALA A 401 39.90 34.15 -4.54
N LYS A 402 39.96 32.90 -4.97
CA LYS A 402 41.14 32.22 -5.48
C LYS A 402 40.96 31.91 -6.96
N THR A 403 42.05 31.73 -7.69
CA THR A 403 42.03 31.38 -9.11
C THR A 403 41.39 30.00 -9.35
N VAL A 404 40.60 29.87 -10.40
CA VAL A 404 39.95 28.60 -10.77
C VAL A 404 40.95 27.58 -11.23
N PRO A 405 40.95 26.34 -10.72
CA PRO A 405 41.93 25.30 -11.07
C PRO A 405 41.86 24.84 -12.55
N PHE A 406 40.78 25.05 -13.23
CA PHE A 406 40.54 24.58 -14.61
C PHE A 406 40.30 25.71 -15.65
N ALA A 407 40.75 26.93 -15.37
CA ALA A 407 40.61 28.07 -16.30
C ALA A 407 41.15 27.72 -17.72
N ALA A 408 42.31 27.06 -17.78
CA ALA A 408 42.89 26.61 -19.04
C ALA A 408 42.05 25.54 -19.80
N LEU A 409 41.32 24.70 -19.07
CA LEU A 409 40.41 23.70 -19.66
C LEU A 409 39.18 24.37 -20.27
N THR A 410 38.57 25.34 -19.56
CA THR A 410 37.42 26.09 -20.07
C THR A 410 37.78 26.88 -21.30
N GLU A 411 38.96 27.48 -21.36
CA GLU A 411 39.49 28.20 -22.50
C GLU A 411 39.71 27.27 -23.72
N LYS A 412 40.30 26.07 -23.48
CA LYS A 412 40.42 25.04 -24.51
C LYS A 412 39.07 24.56 -25.03
N LEU A 413 38.08 24.31 -24.16
CA LEU A 413 36.74 23.89 -24.55
C LEU A 413 36.04 24.98 -25.35
N TYR A 414 36.16 26.24 -24.93
CA TYR A 414 35.61 27.37 -25.66
C TYR A 414 36.26 27.51 -27.08
N SER A 415 37.58 27.40 -27.17
CA SER A 415 38.31 27.42 -28.44
C SER A 415 37.93 26.21 -29.35
N LEU A 416 37.73 25.03 -28.74
CA LEU A 416 37.27 23.84 -29.45
C LEU A 416 35.84 24.04 -29.98
N SER A 417 34.94 24.62 -29.21
CA SER A 417 33.57 24.94 -29.63
C SER A 417 33.56 25.90 -30.80
N GLY A 418 34.44 26.91 -30.79
CA GLY A 418 34.62 27.85 -31.89
C GLY A 418 35.13 27.15 -33.17
N ARG A 419 36.10 26.23 -33.03
CA ARG A 419 36.60 25.42 -34.17
C ARG A 419 35.55 24.48 -34.74
N LEU A 420 34.75 23.85 -33.85
CA LEU A 420 33.65 22.95 -34.25
C LEU A 420 32.54 23.72 -34.98
N LYS A 421 32.17 24.91 -34.48
CA LYS A 421 31.18 25.81 -35.08
C LYS A 421 31.62 26.23 -36.51
N ASN A 422 32.91 26.50 -36.70
CA ASN A 422 33.45 26.89 -37.99
C ASN A 422 33.61 25.71 -39.01
N ARG A 423 33.79 24.47 -38.50
CA ARG A 423 33.90 23.27 -39.35
C ARG A 423 32.55 22.68 -39.76
N LEU A 424 31.56 22.74 -38.89
CA LEU A 424 30.21 22.25 -39.14
C LEU A 424 29.34 23.39 -39.68
N HIS A 425 29.08 23.38 -41.00
CA HIS A 425 28.07 24.24 -41.60
C HIS A 425 26.74 24.06 -40.87
N LYS A 426 25.89 25.10 -40.80
CA LYS A 426 24.58 25.02 -40.11
C LYS A 426 23.78 23.76 -40.48
N ARG A 427 23.88 23.27 -41.69
CA ARG A 427 23.25 22.03 -42.18
C ARG A 427 23.81 20.75 -41.51
N GLY A 428 25.13 20.72 -41.21
CA GLY A 428 25.74 19.59 -40.51
C GLY A 428 25.23 19.40 -39.08
N TRP A 429 25.00 20.48 -38.35
CA TRP A 429 24.39 20.44 -37.01
C TRP A 429 22.95 19.97 -37.02
N LEU A 430 22.17 20.35 -38.04
CA LEU A 430 20.79 19.86 -38.23
C LEU A 430 20.78 18.36 -38.55
N ILE A 431 21.72 17.87 -39.32
CA ILE A 431 21.83 16.44 -39.64
C ILE A 431 22.21 15.65 -38.38
N VAL A 432 23.22 16.08 -37.63
CA VAL A 432 23.62 15.42 -36.36
C VAL A 432 22.50 15.44 -35.36
N GLY A 433 21.82 16.57 -35.17
CA GLY A 433 20.63 16.69 -34.31
C GLY A 433 19.49 15.78 -34.75
N GLY A 434 19.22 15.71 -36.06
CA GLY A 434 18.22 14.82 -36.63
C GLY A 434 18.53 13.32 -36.40
N ILE A 435 19.79 12.93 -36.56
CA ILE A 435 20.22 11.54 -36.28
C ILE A 435 20.09 11.21 -34.80
N LEU A 436 20.54 12.10 -33.91
CA LEU A 436 20.41 11.90 -32.46
C LEU A 436 18.94 11.80 -32.04
N LEU A 437 18.09 12.64 -32.60
CA LEU A 437 16.64 12.59 -32.36
C LEU A 437 16.03 11.28 -32.86
N ALA A 438 16.39 10.86 -34.11
CA ALA A 438 15.89 9.62 -34.68
C ALA A 438 16.34 8.38 -33.89
N VAL A 439 17.59 8.33 -33.44
CA VAL A 439 18.11 7.25 -32.59
C VAL A 439 17.46 7.28 -31.21
N GLY A 440 17.24 8.46 -30.65
CA GLY A 440 16.54 8.64 -29.37
C GLY A 440 15.09 8.13 -29.45
N LEU A 441 14.36 8.53 -30.49
CA LEU A 441 12.98 8.08 -30.69
C LEU A 441 12.90 6.57 -30.99
N TRP A 442 13.86 6.04 -31.76
CA TRP A 442 13.89 4.61 -32.10
C TRP A 442 14.19 3.72 -30.88
N ARG A 443 14.96 4.22 -29.91
CA ARG A 443 15.28 3.51 -28.66
C ARG A 443 14.33 3.83 -27.53
N SER A 444 13.42 4.79 -27.67
CA SER A 444 12.48 5.13 -26.61
C SER A 444 11.35 4.09 -26.55
N ASP A 445 11.27 3.38 -25.44
CA ASP A 445 10.19 2.46 -25.11
C ASP A 445 9.22 3.20 -24.17
N TRP A 446 8.09 3.58 -24.70
CA TRP A 446 7.06 4.31 -23.95
C TRP A 446 6.16 3.30 -23.27
N ARG A 447 6.33 3.13 -21.97
CA ARG A 447 5.51 2.26 -21.13
C ARG A 447 4.74 3.11 -20.15
N ASP A 448 3.43 3.15 -20.33
CA ASP A 448 2.49 3.78 -19.39
C ASP A 448 1.91 2.71 -18.46
N ASP A 449 2.77 2.14 -17.62
CA ASP A 449 2.36 1.12 -16.64
C ASP A 449 2.72 1.59 -15.23
N ILE A 450 1.69 1.94 -14.45
CA ILE A 450 1.80 2.35 -13.05
C ILE A 450 2.51 1.29 -12.20
N ARG A 451 2.44 0.01 -12.61
CA ARG A 451 3.11 -1.09 -11.90
C ARG A 451 4.64 -0.95 -11.89
N GLN A 452 5.22 -0.21 -12.84
CA GLN A 452 6.66 0.07 -12.85
C GLN A 452 7.08 1.07 -11.76
N TRP A 453 6.15 1.83 -11.21
CA TRP A 453 6.41 2.78 -10.14
C TRP A 453 6.45 2.10 -8.77
N VAL A 454 5.87 0.89 -8.69
CA VAL A 454 5.86 0.06 -7.51
C VAL A 454 6.86 -1.07 -7.72
N ASN A 455 8.11 -0.82 -7.35
CA ASN A 455 9.18 -1.81 -7.52
C ASN A 455 9.12 -2.87 -6.42
N MET A 456 8.20 -3.84 -6.59
CA MET A 456 8.13 -4.98 -5.67
C MET A 456 9.34 -5.90 -5.91
N PRO A 457 10.12 -6.23 -4.86
CA PRO A 457 11.21 -7.18 -5.02
C PRO A 457 10.72 -8.50 -5.61
N THR A 458 11.41 -9.01 -6.63
CA THR A 458 11.01 -10.24 -7.33
C THR A 458 10.89 -11.46 -6.40
N ALA A 459 11.73 -11.50 -5.36
CA ALA A 459 11.64 -12.54 -4.31
C ALA A 459 10.31 -12.48 -3.56
N MET A 460 9.84 -11.29 -3.20
CA MET A 460 8.57 -11.10 -2.50
C MET A 460 7.36 -11.46 -3.37
N LEU A 461 7.42 -11.13 -4.66
CA LEU A 461 6.40 -11.57 -5.63
C LEU A 461 6.32 -13.10 -5.71
N ALA A 462 7.47 -13.78 -5.72
CA ALA A 462 7.52 -15.24 -5.74
C ALA A 462 6.93 -15.84 -4.44
N GLU A 463 7.23 -15.25 -3.26
CA GLU A 463 6.63 -15.67 -1.99
C GLU A 463 5.10 -15.50 -2.01
N VAL A 464 4.59 -14.35 -2.48
CA VAL A 464 3.13 -14.10 -2.61
C VAL A 464 2.46 -15.10 -3.54
N GLN A 465 3.06 -15.40 -4.70
CA GLN A 465 2.54 -16.39 -5.63
C GLN A 465 2.52 -17.80 -5.02
N GLN A 466 3.57 -18.18 -4.30
CA GLN A 466 3.64 -19.48 -3.64
C GLN A 466 2.59 -19.57 -2.52
N ILE A 467 2.42 -18.53 -1.70
CA ILE A 467 1.38 -18.46 -0.68
C ILE A 467 0.00 -18.57 -1.32
N GLY A 468 -0.24 -17.88 -2.44
CA GLY A 468 -1.49 -17.98 -3.20
C GLY A 468 -1.78 -19.41 -3.67
N GLN A 469 -0.77 -20.13 -4.18
CA GLN A 469 -0.91 -21.53 -4.60
C GLN A 469 -1.18 -22.47 -3.44
N LEU A 470 -0.54 -22.25 -2.28
CA LEU A 470 -0.72 -23.04 -1.07
C LEU A 470 -2.08 -22.82 -0.41
N SER A 471 -2.52 -21.58 -0.33
CA SER A 471 -3.79 -21.20 0.31
C SER A 471 -5.01 -21.37 -0.60
N GLY A 472 -4.80 -21.44 -1.92
CA GLY A 472 -5.88 -21.33 -2.90
C GLY A 472 -6.51 -19.92 -2.95
N THR A 473 -5.82 -18.90 -2.42
CA THR A 473 -6.32 -17.52 -2.34
C THR A 473 -5.45 -16.61 -3.21
N ASP A 474 -6.07 -15.84 -4.09
CA ASP A 474 -5.36 -14.82 -4.87
C ASP A 474 -5.29 -13.51 -4.06
N PHE A 475 -4.08 -13.13 -3.61
CA PHE A 475 -3.84 -11.88 -2.86
C PHE A 475 -3.80 -10.64 -3.77
N GLY A 476 -3.80 -10.82 -5.09
CA GLY A 476 -3.91 -9.74 -6.08
C GLY A 476 -5.37 -9.41 -6.43
N GLY A 477 -6.33 -9.79 -5.59
CA GLY A 477 -7.76 -9.77 -5.84
C GLY A 477 -8.27 -8.44 -6.39
N LYS A 478 -8.98 -8.52 -7.50
CA LYS A 478 -9.82 -7.43 -8.01
C LYS A 478 -11.16 -7.53 -7.31
N TYR A 479 -11.74 -6.40 -6.93
CA TYR A 479 -13.07 -6.39 -6.34
C TYR A 479 -14.04 -5.60 -7.22
N LEU A 480 -15.31 -6.02 -7.15
CA LEU A 480 -16.44 -5.33 -7.75
C LEU A 480 -17.27 -4.74 -6.62
N VAL A 481 -17.58 -3.46 -6.72
CA VAL A 481 -18.49 -2.81 -5.77
C VAL A 481 -19.90 -2.95 -6.28
N ALA A 482 -20.78 -3.53 -5.45
CA ALA A 482 -22.22 -3.62 -5.71
C ALA A 482 -22.96 -2.74 -4.71
N GLU A 483 -23.87 -1.90 -5.22
CA GLU A 483 -24.71 -1.02 -4.43
C GLU A 483 -26.18 -1.43 -4.56
N ALA A 484 -26.91 -1.41 -3.46
CA ALA A 484 -28.36 -1.65 -3.44
C ALA A 484 -29.03 -0.86 -2.30
N GLN A 485 -30.35 -0.69 -2.37
CA GLN A 485 -31.12 0.06 -1.38
C GLN A 485 -31.44 -0.74 -0.10
N SER A 486 -31.25 -2.05 -0.12
CA SER A 486 -31.45 -2.94 1.03
C SER A 486 -30.50 -4.13 0.96
N GLU A 487 -30.26 -4.77 2.11
CA GLU A 487 -29.41 -5.96 2.22
C GLU A 487 -29.91 -7.11 1.32
N ASP A 488 -31.21 -7.36 1.31
CA ASP A 488 -31.81 -8.38 0.44
C ASP A 488 -31.61 -8.09 -1.05
N ALA A 489 -31.74 -6.82 -1.46
CA ALA A 489 -31.47 -6.41 -2.83
C ALA A 489 -29.98 -6.52 -3.17
N LEU A 490 -29.09 -6.24 -2.21
CA LEU A 490 -27.65 -6.41 -2.37
C LEU A 490 -27.29 -7.88 -2.58
N LEU A 491 -27.77 -8.78 -1.73
CA LEU A 491 -27.51 -10.22 -1.84
C LEU A 491 -28.04 -10.81 -3.15
N LYS A 492 -29.21 -10.37 -3.63
CA LYS A 492 -29.72 -10.77 -4.95
C LYS A 492 -28.85 -10.28 -6.10
N LYS A 493 -28.41 -9.03 -6.02
CA LYS A 493 -27.56 -8.42 -7.04
C LYS A 493 -26.17 -9.09 -7.09
N THR A 494 -25.58 -9.41 -5.94
CA THR A 494 -24.30 -10.15 -5.88
C THR A 494 -24.44 -11.57 -6.41
N ALA A 495 -25.55 -12.26 -6.14
CA ALA A 495 -25.84 -13.58 -6.69
C ALA A 495 -26.00 -13.54 -8.23
N GLU A 496 -26.63 -12.49 -8.79
CA GLU A 496 -26.73 -12.29 -10.23
C GLU A 496 -25.36 -12.04 -10.86
N LEU A 497 -24.54 -11.20 -10.24
CA LEU A 497 -23.16 -10.95 -10.67
C LEU A 497 -22.32 -12.23 -10.63
N GLY A 498 -22.42 -13.00 -9.56
CA GLY A 498 -21.74 -14.29 -9.40
C GLY A 498 -22.11 -15.25 -10.55
N ARG A 499 -23.39 -15.38 -10.87
CA ARG A 499 -23.86 -16.19 -12.01
C ARG A 499 -23.35 -15.68 -13.36
N ALA A 500 -23.33 -14.37 -13.58
CA ALA A 500 -22.81 -13.77 -14.81
C ALA A 500 -21.32 -13.99 -15.00
N LEU A 501 -20.55 -14.13 -13.92
CA LEU A 501 -19.10 -14.34 -13.95
C LEU A 501 -18.71 -15.84 -13.99
N GLN A 502 -19.60 -16.77 -13.71
CA GLN A 502 -19.33 -18.22 -13.78
C GLN A 502 -18.74 -18.71 -15.11
N PRO A 503 -19.18 -18.22 -16.30
CA PRO A 503 -18.55 -18.60 -17.56
C PRO A 503 -17.08 -18.23 -17.66
N LEU A 504 -16.63 -17.15 -16.99
CA LEU A 504 -15.24 -16.73 -16.98
C LEU A 504 -14.39 -17.65 -16.08
N ILE A 505 -14.97 -18.17 -15.00
CA ILE A 505 -14.32 -19.19 -14.16
C ILE A 505 -14.17 -20.49 -14.95
N ALA A 506 -15.24 -20.92 -15.63
CA ALA A 506 -15.21 -22.13 -16.47
C ALA A 506 -14.17 -22.03 -17.61
N GLN A 507 -13.91 -20.85 -18.14
CA GLN A 507 -12.88 -20.58 -19.16
C GLN A 507 -11.46 -20.41 -18.57
N GLY A 508 -11.28 -20.51 -17.26
CA GLY A 508 -9.99 -20.29 -16.58
C GLY A 508 -9.48 -18.83 -16.62
N LYS A 509 -10.36 -17.86 -16.95
CA LYS A 509 -10.04 -16.43 -16.95
C LYS A 509 -10.10 -15.81 -15.55
N LEU A 510 -10.89 -16.41 -14.67
CA LEU A 510 -10.98 -16.10 -13.25
C LEU A 510 -10.72 -17.36 -12.46
N SER A 511 -9.95 -17.27 -11.39
CA SER A 511 -9.66 -18.37 -10.47
C SER A 511 -10.82 -18.68 -9.54
N GLY A 512 -11.65 -17.70 -9.22
CA GLY A 512 -12.81 -17.82 -8.35
C GLY A 512 -13.46 -16.47 -8.07
N ILE A 513 -14.59 -16.49 -7.39
CA ILE A 513 -15.33 -15.32 -6.92
C ILE A 513 -15.69 -15.59 -5.46
N GLN A 514 -15.55 -14.57 -4.63
CA GLN A 514 -16.05 -14.56 -3.27
C GLN A 514 -17.03 -13.39 -3.14
N SER A 515 -18.27 -13.68 -2.72
CA SER A 515 -19.32 -12.69 -2.57
C SER A 515 -20.23 -13.01 -1.37
N PRO A 516 -20.86 -12.00 -0.76
CA PRO A 516 -21.69 -12.20 0.45
C PRO A 516 -22.83 -13.21 0.28
N ASP A 517 -23.44 -13.27 -0.89
CA ASP A 517 -24.55 -14.20 -1.21
C ASP A 517 -24.15 -15.69 -1.14
N GLN A 518 -22.84 -15.99 -1.20
CA GLN A 518 -22.34 -17.35 -0.98
C GLN A 518 -22.40 -17.77 0.49
N PHE A 519 -22.40 -16.80 1.42
CA PHE A 519 -22.32 -17.04 2.86
C PHE A 519 -23.67 -16.85 3.56
N ILE A 520 -24.59 -16.10 2.97
CA ILE A 520 -25.87 -15.79 3.58
C ILE A 520 -26.96 -15.57 2.53
N LEU A 521 -28.14 -16.17 2.77
CA LEU A 521 -29.32 -15.96 1.97
C LEU A 521 -30.03 -14.64 2.35
N PRO A 522 -30.75 -14.00 1.41
CA PRO A 522 -31.62 -12.88 1.74
C PRO A 522 -32.59 -13.21 2.87
N THR A 523 -32.86 -12.26 3.77
CA THR A 523 -33.74 -12.48 4.93
C THR A 523 -35.15 -12.88 4.50
N THR A 524 -35.61 -12.36 3.38
CA THR A 524 -36.90 -12.76 2.77
C THR A 524 -36.90 -14.22 2.34
N GLU A 525 -35.82 -14.79 1.87
CA GLU A 525 -35.71 -16.20 1.51
C GLU A 525 -35.58 -17.08 2.75
N GLN A 526 -34.83 -16.66 3.74
CA GLN A 526 -34.78 -17.34 5.03
C GLN A 526 -36.17 -17.45 5.68
N GLN A 527 -36.96 -16.38 5.67
CA GLN A 527 -38.33 -16.37 6.18
C GLN A 527 -39.27 -17.33 5.41
N LYS A 528 -39.14 -17.36 4.07
CA LYS A 528 -39.91 -18.32 3.25
C LYS A 528 -39.57 -19.77 3.63
N LEU A 529 -38.27 -20.04 3.82
CA LEU A 529 -37.77 -21.35 4.23
C LEU A 529 -38.32 -21.74 5.61
N GLN A 530 -38.29 -20.83 6.57
CA GLN A 530 -38.86 -21.02 7.90
C GLN A 530 -40.36 -21.36 7.85
N ASN A 531 -41.12 -20.62 7.05
CA ASN A 531 -42.54 -20.89 6.85
C ASN A 531 -42.75 -22.27 6.22
N ARG A 532 -41.91 -22.65 5.26
CA ARG A 532 -41.97 -24.00 4.64
C ARG A 532 -41.66 -25.10 5.67
N LEU A 533 -40.65 -24.92 6.55
CA LEU A 533 -40.39 -25.86 7.61
C LEU A 533 -41.56 -26.00 8.59
N ARG A 534 -42.24 -24.92 8.94
CA ARG A 534 -43.49 -24.96 9.75
C ARG A 534 -44.62 -25.73 9.07
N GLU A 535 -44.77 -25.59 7.75
CA GLU A 535 -45.74 -26.38 6.97
C GLU A 535 -45.36 -27.87 6.99
N LEU A 536 -44.08 -28.18 6.80
CA LEU A 536 -43.58 -29.57 6.80
C LEU A 536 -43.81 -30.28 8.14
N THR A 537 -43.82 -29.56 9.28
CA THR A 537 -44.20 -30.17 10.57
C THR A 537 -45.59 -30.76 10.58
N LYS A 538 -46.52 -30.24 9.71
CA LYS A 538 -47.91 -30.68 9.57
C LYS A 538 -48.08 -31.76 8.51
N LEU A 539 -47.03 -32.08 7.75
CA LEU A 539 -47.04 -33.03 6.63
C LEU A 539 -46.12 -34.24 6.90
N PRO A 540 -46.55 -35.17 7.79
CA PRO A 540 -45.67 -36.27 8.23
C PRO A 540 -45.24 -37.21 7.09
N ASP A 541 -46.01 -37.30 6.02
CA ASP A 541 -45.67 -38.13 4.86
C ASP A 541 -44.44 -37.60 4.11
N SER A 542 -44.17 -36.33 4.19
CA SER A 542 -43.02 -35.70 3.53
C SER A 542 -41.69 -36.18 4.12
N TRP A 543 -41.61 -36.44 5.42
CA TRP A 543 -40.40 -36.88 6.13
C TRP A 543 -40.49 -38.34 6.64
N LYS A 544 -41.46 -39.10 6.10
CA LYS A 544 -41.60 -40.55 6.37
C LYS A 544 -40.31 -41.33 6.16
N PRO A 545 -39.44 -41.07 5.15
CA PRO A 545 -38.18 -41.79 4.99
C PRO A 545 -37.28 -41.77 6.21
N LEU A 546 -37.23 -40.66 6.96
CA LEU A 546 -36.48 -40.56 8.19
C LEU A 546 -37.03 -41.47 9.30
N THR A 547 -38.36 -41.66 9.35
CA THR A 547 -38.96 -42.53 10.35
C THR A 547 -38.81 -44.01 10.01
N GLU A 548 -38.67 -44.33 8.72
CA GLU A 548 -38.44 -45.70 8.24
C GLU A 548 -37.04 -46.22 8.60
N ILE A 549 -36.04 -45.32 8.73
CA ILE A 549 -34.71 -45.69 9.24
C ILE A 549 -34.61 -45.73 10.78
N GLY A 550 -35.74 -45.58 11.49
CA GLY A 550 -35.82 -45.75 12.95
C GLY A 550 -35.83 -44.45 13.75
N ILE A 551 -35.87 -43.26 13.10
CA ILE A 551 -35.92 -41.98 13.83
C ILE A 551 -37.34 -41.73 14.31
N PRO A 552 -37.57 -41.47 15.63
CA PRO A 552 -38.91 -41.23 16.15
C PRO A 552 -39.55 -40.01 15.54
N ARG A 553 -40.84 -40.08 15.23
CA ARG A 553 -41.66 -38.94 14.65
C ARG A 553 -41.53 -37.67 15.49
N LYS A 554 -41.49 -37.79 16.81
CA LYS A 554 -41.32 -36.69 17.74
C LYS A 554 -39.98 -35.99 17.49
N THR A 555 -38.91 -36.73 17.34
CA THR A 555 -37.56 -36.20 17.12
C THR A 555 -37.44 -35.39 15.81
N VAL A 556 -38.05 -35.89 14.70
CA VAL A 556 -38.03 -35.17 13.44
C VAL A 556 -38.81 -33.87 13.56
N ARG A 557 -40.01 -33.89 14.18
CA ARG A 557 -40.80 -32.70 14.40
C ARG A 557 -40.11 -31.70 15.31
N ASP A 558 -39.48 -32.19 16.40
CA ASP A 558 -38.75 -31.36 17.38
C ASP A 558 -37.45 -30.77 16.79
N ALA A 559 -36.95 -31.31 15.68
CA ALA A 559 -35.86 -30.71 14.90
C ALA A 559 -36.34 -29.63 13.90
N LEU A 560 -37.51 -29.83 13.29
CA LEU A 560 -38.08 -28.88 12.34
C LEU A 560 -38.52 -27.56 12.99
N LEU A 561 -39.08 -27.61 14.22
CA LEU A 561 -39.60 -26.44 14.92
C LEU A 561 -38.52 -25.43 15.28
N PRO A 562 -37.43 -25.79 15.99
CA PRO A 562 -36.36 -24.86 16.32
C PRO A 562 -35.70 -24.24 15.08
N ALA A 563 -35.53 -25.03 14.01
CA ALA A 563 -35.01 -24.53 12.74
C ALA A 563 -35.96 -23.49 12.12
N ALA A 564 -37.26 -23.69 12.24
CA ALA A 564 -38.27 -22.72 11.77
C ALA A 564 -38.38 -21.45 12.62
N ASP A 565 -37.95 -21.50 13.88
CA ASP A 565 -38.05 -20.39 14.82
C ASP A 565 -36.71 -19.63 15.02
N THR A 566 -35.65 -20.04 14.30
CA THR A 566 -34.37 -19.32 14.27
C THR A 566 -34.56 -17.90 13.73
N GLN A 567 -33.96 -16.89 14.37
CA GLN A 567 -34.03 -15.53 13.82
C GLN A 567 -33.26 -15.44 12.49
N PRO A 568 -33.86 -14.81 11.44
CA PRO A 568 -33.16 -14.58 10.19
C PRO A 568 -31.89 -13.75 10.45
N LEU A 569 -30.81 -14.16 9.81
CA LEU A 569 -29.54 -13.46 9.89
C LEU A 569 -29.49 -12.37 8.81
N SER A 570 -28.92 -11.23 9.15
CA SER A 570 -28.58 -10.14 8.24
C SER A 570 -27.07 -10.02 8.06
N LEU A 571 -26.62 -9.25 7.04
CA LEU A 571 -25.21 -8.96 6.75
C LEU A 571 -24.52 -8.22 7.89
#